data_8fa6988cb96bd6a9e0266e188aa6647e
#
_entry.id   8fa6988cb96bd6a9e0266e188aa6647e
#
_cell.length_a   1.000
_cell.length_b   1.000
_cell.length_c   1.000
_cell.angle_alpha   90.00
_cell.angle_beta   90.00
_cell.angle_gamma   90.00
#
_symmetry.space_group_name_H-M   'P 1'
#
loop_
_entity.id
_entity.type
_entity.pdbx_description
1 polymer ?
#
loop_
_entity_poly.entity_id
_entity_poly.type
_entity_poly.pdbx_seq_one_letter_code
_entity_poly.pdbx_strand_id
1 'polypeptide(L)'
;MERAPYTTQLGAGLGLVNETRALLELWTPGMSASQLHDIALKSGRFPEITARRLRNIVSECFAPRYMTAGGEPALHLKKLSADLPASELIQLMLVFTCRANPIFGDFVREVYWARYAGGYQEISSEDARAFVERGID
;
A
#
# COMPACT_ATOMS: atom_id res chain seq x y z
N MET A 1 14.55 -6.50 18.57
CA MET A 1 13.50 -5.67 17.96
C MET A 1 12.30 -6.54 17.67
N GLU A 2 11.21 -6.25 18.35
CA GLU A 2 10.01 -7.04 18.15
C GLU A 2 9.44 -6.81 16.77
N ARG A 3 9.01 -7.91 16.16
CA ARG A 3 8.38 -7.90 14.86
C ARG A 3 6.91 -7.53 15.03
N ALA A 4 6.40 -6.62 14.22
CA ALA A 4 4.98 -6.29 14.23
C ALA A 4 4.15 -7.54 13.89
N PRO A 5 3.01 -7.74 14.58
CA PRO A 5 2.17 -8.90 14.28
C PRO A 5 1.57 -8.81 12.87
N TYR A 6 1.33 -9.95 12.26
CA TYR A 6 0.63 -10.01 11.00
C TYR A 6 -0.84 -9.60 11.19
N THR A 7 -1.38 -8.91 10.21
CA THR A 7 -2.76 -8.44 10.23
C THR A 7 -3.51 -8.90 8.98
N THR A 8 -4.83 -8.85 9.03
CA THR A 8 -5.68 -9.19 7.88
C THR A 8 -5.81 -8.06 6.87
N GLN A 9 -5.22 -6.90 7.14
CA GLN A 9 -5.32 -5.73 6.25
C GLN A 9 -4.61 -5.93 4.91
N LEU A 10 -3.77 -6.95 4.80
CA LEU A 10 -3.03 -7.25 3.59
C LEU A 10 -3.93 -7.41 2.35
N GLY A 11 -5.07 -8.09 2.52
CA GLY A 11 -5.99 -8.34 1.42
C GLY A 11 -6.72 -7.11 0.92
N ALA A 12 -6.75 -6.04 1.71
CA ALA A 12 -7.45 -4.82 1.35
C ALA A 12 -6.50 -3.87 0.62
N GLY A 13 -6.77 -3.61 -0.64
CA GLY A 13 -6.10 -2.53 -1.36
C GLY A 13 -4.73 -2.82 -1.93
N LEU A 14 -4.36 -4.09 -2.11
CA LEU A 14 -3.20 -4.39 -2.93
C LEU A 14 -3.53 -4.02 -4.38
N GLY A 15 -2.61 -3.30 -5.03
CA GLY A 15 -2.81 -2.89 -6.42
C GLY A 15 -3.65 -1.64 -6.64
N LEU A 16 -3.98 -0.92 -5.58
CA LEU A 16 -4.75 0.33 -5.68
C LEU A 16 -3.84 1.52 -6.09
N VAL A 17 -3.16 1.39 -7.21
CA VAL A 17 -2.20 2.41 -7.65
C VAL A 17 -2.89 3.70 -8.08
N ASN A 18 -3.92 3.59 -8.92
CA ASN A 18 -4.63 4.76 -9.43
C ASN A 18 -5.35 5.51 -8.31
N GLU A 19 -6.00 4.77 -7.42
CA GLU A 19 -6.69 5.34 -6.26
C GLU A 19 -5.71 6.02 -5.32
N THR A 20 -4.56 5.40 -5.07
CA THR A 20 -3.51 5.98 -4.24
C THR A 20 -2.97 7.28 -4.84
N ARG A 21 -2.73 7.32 -6.15
CA ARG A 21 -2.26 8.55 -6.82
C ARG A 21 -3.28 9.67 -6.69
N ALA A 22 -4.57 9.35 -6.90
CA ALA A 22 -5.63 10.35 -6.74
C ALA A 22 -5.72 10.87 -5.31
N LEU A 23 -5.59 10.00 -4.31
CA LEU A 23 -5.58 10.41 -2.91
C LEU A 23 -4.37 11.27 -2.57
N LEU A 24 -3.18 10.96 -3.12
CA LEU A 24 -1.99 11.78 -2.93
C LEU A 24 -2.18 13.19 -3.47
N GLU A 25 -2.86 13.34 -4.59
CA GLU A 25 -3.16 14.65 -5.15
C GLU A 25 -4.09 15.47 -4.25
N LEU A 26 -5.03 14.81 -3.59
CA LEU A 26 -6.00 15.45 -2.69
C LEU A 26 -5.45 15.72 -1.30
N TRP A 27 -4.53 14.88 -0.85
CA TRP A 27 -3.97 14.98 0.50
C TRP A 27 -3.06 16.20 0.64
N THR A 28 -3.14 16.86 1.80
CA THR A 28 -2.23 17.94 2.17
C THR A 28 -1.66 17.69 3.56
N PRO A 29 -0.45 18.20 3.88
CA PRO A 29 0.14 18.03 5.20
C PRO A 29 -0.79 18.47 6.32
N GLY A 30 -0.86 17.67 7.38
CA GLY A 30 -1.73 17.93 8.52
C GLY A 30 -3.16 17.42 8.38
N MET A 31 -3.53 16.91 7.22
CA MET A 31 -4.87 16.38 6.99
C MET A 31 -5.05 15.04 7.67
N SER A 32 -6.17 14.84 8.36
CA SER A 32 -6.53 13.55 8.95
C SER A 32 -7.15 12.62 7.91
N ALA A 33 -7.21 11.31 8.24
CA ALA A 33 -7.86 10.34 7.37
C ALA A 33 -9.33 10.69 7.12
N SER A 34 -10.03 11.16 8.15
CA SER A 34 -11.43 11.58 8.02
C SER A 34 -11.58 12.77 7.07
N GLN A 35 -10.70 13.76 7.18
CA GLN A 35 -10.71 14.91 6.28
C GLN A 35 -10.42 14.51 4.84
N LEU A 36 -9.45 13.62 4.65
CA LEU A 36 -9.13 13.11 3.31
C LEU A 36 -10.31 12.36 2.71
N HIS A 37 -10.99 11.54 3.50
CA HIS A 37 -12.19 10.82 3.04
C HIS A 37 -13.28 11.80 2.59
N ASP A 38 -13.56 12.84 3.39
CA ASP A 38 -14.56 13.84 3.05
C ASP A 38 -14.24 14.56 1.75
N ILE A 39 -12.98 14.96 1.58
CA ILE A 39 -12.51 15.64 0.38
C ILE A 39 -12.61 14.70 -0.83
N ALA A 40 -12.22 13.44 -0.67
CA ALA A 40 -12.29 12.45 -1.74
C ALA A 40 -13.73 12.21 -2.19
N LEU A 41 -14.68 12.11 -1.25
CA LEU A 41 -16.10 11.97 -1.58
C LEU A 41 -16.62 13.13 -2.41
N LYS A 42 -16.19 14.34 -2.09
CA LYS A 42 -16.65 15.56 -2.77
C LYS A 42 -15.94 15.84 -4.09
N SER A 43 -14.80 15.17 -4.31
CA SER A 43 -13.95 15.45 -5.46
C SER A 43 -14.50 14.95 -6.79
N GLY A 44 -15.38 13.96 -6.77
CA GLY A 44 -15.84 13.29 -7.99
C GLY A 44 -14.81 12.41 -8.67
N ARG A 45 -13.64 12.20 -8.04
CA ARG A 45 -12.54 11.40 -8.60
C ARG A 45 -12.76 9.90 -8.51
N PHE A 46 -13.75 9.46 -7.74
CA PHE A 46 -14.02 8.04 -7.49
C PHE A 46 -15.48 7.68 -7.79
N PRO A 47 -15.94 7.87 -9.05
CA PRO A 47 -17.38 7.74 -9.36
C PRO A 47 -17.88 6.31 -9.27
N GLU A 48 -17.02 5.32 -9.41
CA GLU A 48 -17.40 3.90 -9.40
C GLU A 48 -17.19 3.23 -8.04
N ILE A 49 -16.71 3.99 -7.05
CA ILE A 49 -16.39 3.46 -5.73
C ILE A 49 -17.44 3.95 -4.73
N THR A 50 -18.04 3.02 -3.96
CA THR A 50 -18.99 3.40 -2.92
C THR A 50 -18.30 4.21 -1.82
N ALA A 51 -19.07 5.03 -1.10
CA ALA A 51 -18.56 5.82 0.01
C ALA A 51 -17.90 4.92 1.07
N ARG A 52 -18.50 3.76 1.36
CA ARG A 52 -17.95 2.79 2.31
C ARG A 52 -16.62 2.22 1.84
N ARG A 53 -16.53 1.85 0.56
CA ARG A 53 -15.29 1.31 -0.01
C ARG A 53 -14.19 2.36 0.00
N LEU A 54 -14.53 3.59 -0.35
CA LEU A 54 -13.57 4.71 -0.32
C LEU A 54 -13.06 4.96 1.09
N ARG A 55 -13.95 4.90 2.08
CA ARG A 55 -13.58 5.02 3.48
C ARG A 55 -12.57 3.95 3.89
N ASN A 56 -12.80 2.70 3.47
CA ASN A 56 -11.89 1.60 3.77
C ASN A 56 -10.54 1.79 3.07
N ILE A 57 -10.54 2.24 1.83
CA ILE A 57 -9.29 2.54 1.12
C ILE A 57 -8.48 3.59 1.86
N VAL A 58 -9.12 4.66 2.30
CA VAL A 58 -8.43 5.72 3.04
C VAL A 58 -7.92 5.23 4.39
N SER A 59 -8.79 4.61 5.20
CA SER A 59 -8.47 4.29 6.59
C SER A 59 -7.63 3.02 6.75
N GLU A 60 -7.81 2.03 5.89
CA GLU A 60 -7.14 0.73 6.03
C GLU A 60 -5.95 0.54 5.09
N CYS A 61 -5.89 1.30 4.00
CA CYS A 61 -4.84 1.16 3.02
C CYS A 61 -3.95 2.40 2.97
N PHE A 62 -4.50 3.55 2.69
CA PHE A 62 -3.72 4.77 2.49
C PHE A 62 -3.11 5.28 3.80
N ALA A 63 -3.91 5.43 4.84
CA ALA A 63 -3.43 6.01 6.09
C ALA A 63 -2.32 5.18 6.74
N PRO A 64 -2.46 3.83 6.89
CA PRO A 64 -1.39 3.05 7.49
C PRO A 64 -0.09 3.04 6.69
N ARG A 65 -0.17 3.20 5.37
CA ARG A 65 1.01 3.15 4.50
C ARG A 65 1.70 4.51 4.37
N TYR A 66 0.93 5.58 4.26
CA TYR A 66 1.47 6.87 3.84
C TYR A 66 1.26 7.99 4.84
N MET A 67 0.32 7.88 5.77
CA MET A 67 0.03 8.93 6.73
C MET A 67 0.68 8.71 8.10
N THR A 68 1.55 7.70 8.23
CA THR A 68 2.36 7.47 9.43
C THR A 68 3.47 8.51 9.55
N ALA A 69 4.10 8.60 10.70
CA ALA A 69 5.21 9.53 10.95
C ALA A 69 4.86 10.98 10.56
N GLY A 70 3.67 11.43 10.95
CA GLY A 70 3.22 12.79 10.64
C GLY A 70 2.90 13.03 9.16
N GLY A 71 2.71 11.96 8.38
CA GLY A 71 2.41 12.08 6.96
C GLY A 71 3.65 12.23 6.08
N GLU A 72 4.83 11.95 6.61
CA GLU A 72 6.08 12.09 5.86
C GLU A 72 6.12 11.23 4.59
N PRO A 73 5.70 9.94 4.60
CA PRO A 73 5.65 9.16 3.38
C PRO A 73 4.74 9.76 2.31
N ALA A 74 3.55 10.23 2.69
CA ALA A 74 2.63 10.87 1.75
C ALA A 74 3.23 12.14 1.16
N LEU A 75 3.91 12.94 1.96
CA LEU A 75 4.55 14.16 1.49
C LEU A 75 5.62 13.86 0.44
N HIS A 76 6.48 12.89 0.69
CA HIS A 76 7.52 12.49 -0.24
C HIS A 76 6.94 11.96 -1.55
N LEU A 77 5.96 11.05 -1.45
CA LEU A 77 5.33 10.49 -2.65
C LEU A 77 4.59 11.55 -3.46
N LYS A 78 3.93 12.48 -2.78
CA LYS A 78 3.22 13.57 -3.47
C LYS A 78 4.18 14.42 -4.29
N LYS A 79 5.35 14.73 -3.75
CA LYS A 79 6.38 15.49 -4.45
C LYS A 79 6.95 14.71 -5.63
N LEU A 80 7.17 13.42 -5.46
CA LEU A 80 7.77 12.56 -6.49
C LEU A 80 6.78 12.16 -7.58
N SER A 81 5.48 12.09 -7.26
CA SER A 81 4.47 11.62 -8.21
C SER A 81 4.34 12.50 -9.45
N ALA A 82 4.73 13.75 -9.36
CA ALA A 82 4.71 14.67 -10.50
C ALA A 82 5.88 14.43 -11.47
N ASP A 83 7.00 13.92 -10.97
CA ASP A 83 8.24 13.83 -11.72
C ASP A 83 8.64 12.40 -12.11
N LEU A 84 8.15 11.39 -11.38
CA LEU A 84 8.53 10.00 -11.62
C LEU A 84 7.60 9.31 -12.61
N PRO A 85 8.15 8.45 -13.49
CA PRO A 85 7.32 7.55 -14.29
C PRO A 85 6.48 6.64 -13.38
N ALA A 86 5.32 6.21 -13.90
CA ALA A 86 4.39 5.38 -13.15
C ALA A 86 5.05 4.11 -12.61
N SER A 87 5.94 3.47 -13.39
CA SER A 87 6.62 2.24 -12.97
C SER A 87 7.50 2.44 -11.74
N GLU A 88 8.22 3.57 -11.67
CA GLU A 88 9.06 3.88 -10.52
C GLU A 88 8.24 4.25 -9.30
N LEU A 89 7.15 4.97 -9.49
CA LEU A 89 6.23 5.32 -8.41
C LEU A 89 5.60 4.07 -7.80
N ILE A 90 5.23 3.08 -8.63
CA ILE A 90 4.70 1.80 -8.17
C ILE A 90 5.71 1.06 -7.29
N GLN A 91 6.99 1.08 -7.65
CA GLN A 91 8.04 0.46 -6.85
C GLN A 91 8.17 1.11 -5.47
N LEU A 92 8.08 2.43 -5.40
CA LEU A 92 8.08 3.13 -4.11
C LEU A 92 6.85 2.80 -3.28
N MET A 93 5.68 2.73 -3.90
CA MET A 93 4.45 2.33 -3.22
C MET A 93 4.58 0.91 -2.65
N LEU A 94 5.24 0.02 -3.36
CA LEU A 94 5.52 -1.33 -2.88
C LEU A 94 6.35 -1.31 -1.60
N VAL A 95 7.38 -0.48 -1.53
CA VAL A 95 8.21 -0.35 -0.33
C VAL A 95 7.36 0.07 0.88
N PHE A 96 6.51 1.09 0.73
CA PHE A 96 5.65 1.53 1.82
C PHE A 96 4.61 0.48 2.20
N THR A 97 4.09 -0.27 1.23
CA THR A 97 3.16 -1.37 1.49
C THR A 97 3.85 -2.47 2.30
N CYS A 98 5.08 -2.82 1.96
CA CYS A 98 5.86 -3.82 2.71
C CYS A 98 6.12 -3.35 4.15
N ARG A 99 6.38 -2.08 4.36
CA ARG A 99 6.59 -1.52 5.71
C ARG A 99 5.33 -1.57 6.55
N ALA A 100 4.18 -1.34 5.94
CA ALA A 100 2.90 -1.31 6.65
C ALA A 100 2.32 -2.72 6.89
N ASN A 101 2.68 -3.69 6.06
CA ASN A 101 2.14 -5.05 6.11
C ASN A 101 3.28 -6.06 6.25
N PRO A 102 3.64 -6.46 7.49
CA PRO A 102 4.79 -7.33 7.72
C PRO A 102 4.76 -8.66 6.97
N ILE A 103 3.57 -9.28 6.84
CA ILE A 103 3.46 -10.55 6.10
C ILE A 103 3.83 -10.35 4.62
N PHE A 104 3.36 -9.27 4.01
CA PHE A 104 3.68 -8.98 2.61
C PHE A 104 5.16 -8.63 2.44
N GLY A 105 5.72 -7.85 3.38
CA GLY A 105 7.14 -7.53 3.36
C GLY A 105 8.01 -8.76 3.48
N ASP A 106 7.66 -9.68 4.36
CA ASP A 106 8.39 -10.94 4.52
C ASP A 106 8.26 -11.83 3.29
N PHE A 107 7.07 -11.89 2.70
CA PHE A 107 6.87 -12.63 1.44
C PHE A 107 7.77 -12.09 0.33
N VAL A 108 7.82 -10.76 0.16
CA VAL A 108 8.66 -10.13 -0.86
C VAL A 108 10.14 -10.46 -0.62
N ARG A 109 10.62 -10.36 0.62
CA ARG A 109 12.02 -10.64 0.93
C ARG A 109 12.37 -12.12 0.79
N GLU A 110 11.53 -13.01 1.31
CA GLU A 110 11.88 -14.42 1.48
C GLU A 110 11.51 -15.27 0.26
N VAL A 111 10.45 -14.91 -0.45
CA VAL A 111 9.94 -15.71 -1.56
C VAL A 111 10.17 -15.00 -2.90
N TYR A 112 9.62 -13.81 -3.05
CA TYR A 112 9.71 -13.09 -4.31
C TYR A 112 11.16 -12.82 -4.71
N TRP A 113 11.94 -12.28 -3.79
CA TRP A 113 13.33 -11.92 -4.06
C TRP A 113 14.19 -13.15 -4.32
N ALA A 114 13.98 -14.23 -3.55
CA ALA A 114 14.71 -15.48 -3.74
C ALA A 114 14.42 -16.09 -5.12
N ARG A 115 13.16 -16.07 -5.55
CA ARG A 115 12.77 -16.56 -6.87
C ARG A 115 13.38 -15.69 -7.98
N TYR A 116 13.30 -14.39 -7.84
CA TYR A 116 13.90 -13.48 -8.81
C TYR A 116 15.40 -13.68 -8.93
N ALA A 117 16.11 -13.77 -7.80
CA ALA A 117 17.56 -14.00 -7.78
C ALA A 117 17.93 -15.38 -8.35
N GLY A 118 17.04 -16.37 -8.25
CA GLY A 118 17.22 -17.70 -8.84
C GLY A 118 16.88 -17.81 -10.31
N GLY A 119 16.47 -16.71 -10.95
CA GLY A 119 16.13 -16.69 -12.37
C GLY A 119 14.70 -17.05 -12.69
N TYR A 120 13.84 -17.22 -11.69
CA TYR A 120 12.42 -17.49 -11.91
C TYR A 120 11.69 -16.19 -12.24
N GLN A 121 10.80 -16.24 -13.22
CA GLN A 121 10.04 -15.07 -13.67
C GLN A 121 8.66 -14.97 -13.05
N GLU A 122 8.19 -16.04 -12.42
CA GLU A 122 6.85 -16.09 -11.86
C GLU A 122 6.88 -16.69 -10.44
N ILE A 123 5.90 -16.29 -9.65
CA ILE A 123 5.63 -16.85 -8.33
C ILE A 123 4.28 -17.53 -8.39
N SER A 124 4.22 -18.81 -8.01
CA SER A 124 2.98 -19.57 -8.01
C SER A 124 2.16 -19.30 -6.76
N SER A 125 0.86 -19.61 -6.82
CA SER A 125 0.01 -19.57 -5.64
C SER A 125 0.45 -20.56 -4.56
N GLU A 126 1.12 -21.65 -4.95
CA GLU A 126 1.71 -22.59 -3.97
C GLU A 126 2.88 -21.97 -3.22
N ASP A 127 3.69 -21.15 -3.86
CA ASP A 127 4.77 -20.43 -3.19
C ASP A 127 4.21 -19.52 -2.10
N ALA A 128 3.14 -18.80 -2.40
CA ALA A 128 2.48 -17.93 -1.44
C ALA A 128 1.85 -18.74 -0.29
N ARG A 129 1.18 -19.85 -0.63
CA ARG A 129 0.56 -20.72 0.37
C ARG A 129 1.59 -21.31 1.32
N ALA A 130 2.68 -21.84 0.78
CA ALA A 130 3.75 -22.42 1.59
C ALA A 130 4.35 -21.38 2.54
N PHE A 131 4.53 -20.14 2.07
CA PHE A 131 5.02 -19.06 2.92
C PHE A 131 4.07 -18.77 4.08
N VAL A 132 2.76 -18.64 3.79
CA VAL A 132 1.75 -18.36 4.82
C VAL A 132 1.69 -19.49 5.84
N GLU A 133 1.70 -20.74 5.40
CA GLU A 133 1.66 -21.90 6.29
C GLU A 133 2.86 -21.93 7.24
N ARG A 134 4.06 -21.60 6.75
CA ARG A 134 5.25 -21.52 7.60
C ARG A 134 5.18 -20.38 8.62
N GLY A 135 4.50 -19.31 8.29
CA GLY A 135 4.40 -18.13 9.16
C GLY A 135 3.34 -18.22 10.24
N ILE A 136 2.48 -19.24 10.21
CA ILE A 136 1.35 -19.37 11.13
C ILE A 136 1.70 -20.20 12.37
N ASP A 137 2.83 -20.87 12.41
CA ASP A 137 3.26 -21.65 13.55
C ASP A 137 3.60 -20.82 14.79
#